data_1b209782bae162a8f1adacb99f7ea622
#
_entry.id   1b209782bae162a8f1adacb99f7ea622
#
_cell.length_a   1.000
_cell.length_b   1.000
_cell.length_c   1.000
_cell.angle_alpha   90.00
_cell.angle_beta   90.00
_cell.angle_gamma   90.00
#
_symmetry.space_group_name_H-M   'P 1'
#
loop_
_entity.id
_entity.type
_entity.pdbx_description
1 polymer ?
#
loop_
_entity_poly.entity_id
_entity_poly.type
_entity_poly.pdbx_seq_one_letter_code
_entity_poly.pdbx_strand_id
1 'polypeptide(L)'
;MEERYRMIHYLCYCCAIFFALICLLLATRLSAQAQTREAYVAQSEDETTLTFYYDALRATRTGTTWGIEETKKEGDIPVPAWAETWDVADYTTTARVVFDASFRDFRPTTTAKWFYCCEALKQIEGLEYLNTSEVKDMSYMFYDCKALTSLDLKNFNTKNVTDMNSMFAKCGALKSLDLMNFNTQNVTDMSSMFDDCWALTSLDLKNFNTQNVTDMRKMFSDCRTLTSLDLKNFNTQNVTDMSNMFFSCGRLTSLDLQHFNTQNVTNMDGMFFSCEALTSLDLQHFNTQNVTNMEGMFSYCKALTSLDLKNFNTQNVTDMSWMFFDCWTLTSLDLKNFNTENVTNMSLMFSGCSALTSLDLKNFDTQYVTDMREMFSYCAALTTINCNTTWWCPESENMFAGCTQLKGAVAYDKNKVDAEMANPETGYFTAQPTMGESR
;
A
#
# COMPACT_ATOMS: atom_id res chain seq x y z
N MET A 1 18.62 29.20 -90.49
CA MET A 1 18.45 29.88 -89.21
C MET A 1 17.22 29.34 -88.42
N GLU A 2 16.14 29.01 -89.06
CA GLU A 2 14.88 28.58 -88.50
C GLU A 2 14.96 27.18 -87.78
N GLU A 3 15.69 26.22 -88.31
CA GLU A 3 15.88 24.90 -87.69
C GLU A 3 16.70 24.96 -86.41
N ARG A 4 17.69 25.84 -86.28
CA ARG A 4 18.43 26.05 -85.08
C ARG A 4 17.57 26.68 -83.94
N TYR A 5 16.63 27.58 -84.36
CA TYR A 5 15.71 28.18 -83.37
C TYR A 5 14.69 27.17 -82.81
N ARG A 6 14.17 26.30 -83.70
CA ARG A 6 13.26 25.22 -83.32
C ARG A 6 13.95 24.18 -82.35
N MET A 7 15.20 23.85 -82.65
CA MET A 7 15.97 22.90 -81.79
C MET A 7 16.29 23.48 -80.41
N ILE A 8 16.62 24.78 -80.35
CA ILE A 8 16.84 25.47 -79.06
C ILE A 8 15.54 25.57 -78.24
N HIS A 9 14.42 25.87 -78.93
CA HIS A 9 13.11 25.86 -78.24
C HIS A 9 12.69 24.50 -77.71
N TYR A 10 12.97 23.40 -78.44
CA TYR A 10 12.73 22.04 -78.04
C TYR A 10 13.63 21.65 -76.84
N LEU A 11 14.90 22.01 -76.88
CA LEU A 11 15.82 21.77 -75.75
C LEU A 11 15.39 22.55 -74.49
N CYS A 12 15.01 23.82 -74.65
CA CYS A 12 14.48 24.59 -73.52
C CYS A 12 13.20 24.00 -72.90
N TYR A 13 12.28 23.48 -73.76
CA TYR A 13 11.05 22.85 -73.30
C TYR A 13 11.31 21.52 -72.62
N CYS A 14 12.23 20.69 -73.14
CA CYS A 14 12.67 19.47 -72.48
C CYS A 14 13.37 19.73 -71.18
N CYS A 15 14.24 20.73 -71.06
CA CYS A 15 14.88 21.15 -69.82
C CYS A 15 13.88 21.65 -68.76
N ALA A 16 12.86 22.43 -69.21
CA ALA A 16 11.81 22.92 -68.30
C ALA A 16 10.94 21.77 -67.73
N ILE A 17 10.57 20.79 -68.60
CA ILE A 17 9.84 19.61 -68.20
C ILE A 17 10.70 18.72 -67.22
N PHE A 18 11.99 18.54 -67.52
CA PHE A 18 12.90 17.78 -66.65
C PHE A 18 13.13 18.49 -65.34
N PHE A 19 13.22 19.83 -65.34
CA PHE A 19 13.31 20.59 -64.07
C PHE A 19 12.01 20.55 -63.26
N ALA A 20 10.85 20.59 -63.93
CA ALA A 20 9.56 20.42 -63.25
C ALA A 20 9.37 19.03 -62.70
N LEU A 21 9.83 17.97 -63.40
CA LEU A 21 9.84 16.59 -62.91
C LEU A 21 10.80 16.40 -61.73
N ILE A 22 11.99 17.03 -61.78
CA ILE A 22 12.93 17.02 -60.65
C ILE A 22 12.36 17.79 -59.45
N CYS A 23 11.72 18.94 -59.67
CA CYS A 23 11.05 19.67 -58.59
C CYS A 23 9.86 18.90 -58.03
N LEU A 24 9.10 18.18 -58.84
CA LEU A 24 8.01 17.31 -58.39
C LEU A 24 8.54 16.09 -57.61
N LEU A 25 9.65 15.47 -58.08
CA LEU A 25 10.35 14.37 -57.36
C LEU A 25 11.02 14.85 -56.07
N LEU A 26 11.56 16.07 -56.05
CA LEU A 26 12.09 16.70 -54.84
C LEU A 26 10.96 17.12 -53.89
N ALA A 27 9.85 17.64 -54.40
CA ALA A 27 8.67 17.95 -53.59
C ALA A 27 8.01 16.68 -53.02
N THR A 28 7.94 15.58 -53.77
CA THR A 28 7.47 14.28 -53.28
C THR A 28 8.49 13.64 -52.35
N ARG A 29 9.80 13.87 -52.51
CA ARG A 29 10.82 13.47 -51.54
C ARG A 29 10.86 14.36 -50.29
N LEU A 30 10.55 15.64 -50.40
CA LEU A 30 10.40 16.55 -49.25
C LEU A 30 9.08 16.32 -48.49
N SER A 31 7.99 15.89 -49.20
CA SER A 31 6.77 15.44 -48.52
C SER A 31 6.88 14.01 -47.95
N ALA A 32 7.83 13.22 -48.46
CA ALA A 32 8.34 12.00 -47.87
C ALA A 32 9.53 12.29 -46.90
N GLN A 33 9.68 13.52 -46.42
CA GLN A 33 10.44 13.77 -45.20
C GLN A 33 9.82 12.86 -44.15
N ALA A 34 10.56 11.84 -43.73
CA ALA A 34 10.12 10.83 -42.82
C ALA A 34 9.32 11.52 -41.70
N GLN A 35 8.01 11.40 -41.76
CA GLN A 35 7.16 11.82 -40.66
C GLN A 35 7.76 11.12 -39.44
N THR A 36 8.37 11.88 -38.52
CA THR A 36 9.04 11.32 -37.37
C THR A 36 8.00 10.57 -36.59
N ARG A 37 8.28 9.27 -36.34
CA ARG A 37 7.43 8.45 -35.47
C ARG A 37 7.35 9.12 -34.09
N GLU A 38 6.16 9.20 -33.56
CA GLU A 38 5.90 9.69 -32.21
C GLU A 38 5.08 8.65 -31.41
N ALA A 39 5.25 8.64 -30.12
CA ALA A 39 4.43 7.82 -29.23
C ALA A 39 3.23 8.65 -28.77
N TYR A 40 2.03 8.11 -28.92
CA TYR A 40 0.79 8.78 -28.54
C TYR A 40 -0.32 7.80 -28.21
N VAL A 41 -1.35 8.32 -27.55
CA VAL A 41 -2.59 7.61 -27.21
C VAL A 41 -3.72 8.21 -28.01
N ALA A 42 -4.59 7.40 -28.59
CA ALA A 42 -5.83 7.81 -29.23
C ALA A 42 -7.02 7.21 -28.50
N GLN A 43 -8.02 8.03 -28.20
CA GLN A 43 -9.30 7.62 -27.63
C GLN A 43 -10.32 7.43 -28.76
N SER A 44 -11.10 6.34 -28.69
CA SER A 44 -12.21 6.11 -29.61
C SER A 44 -13.29 7.19 -29.48
N GLU A 45 -14.12 7.36 -30.53
CA GLU A 45 -15.18 8.38 -30.55
C GLU A 45 -16.25 8.15 -29.47
N ASP A 46 -16.44 6.90 -29.02
CA ASP A 46 -17.34 6.52 -27.94
C ASP A 46 -16.66 6.57 -26.54
N GLU A 47 -15.41 7.07 -26.51
CA GLU A 47 -14.59 7.24 -25.30
C GLU A 47 -14.27 5.94 -24.51
N THR A 48 -14.62 4.77 -25.05
CA THR A 48 -14.48 3.49 -24.33
C THR A 48 -13.14 2.79 -24.52
N THR A 49 -12.37 3.17 -25.54
CA THR A 49 -11.10 2.51 -25.88
C THR A 49 -9.96 3.51 -25.99
N LEU A 50 -8.85 3.20 -25.30
CA LEU A 50 -7.56 3.87 -25.50
C LEU A 50 -6.64 2.98 -26.32
N THR A 51 -6.06 3.52 -27.42
CA THR A 51 -5.09 2.79 -28.23
C THR A 51 -3.75 3.51 -28.26
N PHE A 52 -2.69 2.78 -27.93
CA PHE A 52 -1.31 3.26 -27.86
C PHE A 52 -0.59 2.96 -29.19
N TYR A 53 -0.01 3.98 -29.79
CA TYR A 53 0.68 3.92 -31.08
C TYR A 53 2.10 4.50 -31.00
N TYR A 54 2.99 3.98 -31.86
CA TYR A 54 4.28 4.59 -32.15
C TYR A 54 4.52 4.64 -33.66
N ASP A 55 3.92 5.62 -34.30
CA ASP A 55 3.98 5.80 -35.76
C ASP A 55 3.96 7.30 -36.15
N ALA A 56 3.84 7.59 -37.43
CA ALA A 56 3.77 8.93 -37.97
C ALA A 56 2.33 9.35 -38.35
N LEU A 57 1.29 8.67 -37.81
CA LEU A 57 -0.09 8.81 -38.29
C LEU A 57 -0.99 9.58 -37.31
N ARG A 58 -0.47 10.15 -36.21
CA ARG A 58 -1.26 10.81 -35.17
C ARG A 58 -2.27 11.82 -35.76
N ALA A 59 -1.83 12.67 -36.71
CA ALA A 59 -2.69 13.70 -37.33
C ALA A 59 -3.83 13.13 -38.18
N THR A 60 -3.80 11.84 -38.51
CA THR A 60 -4.83 11.18 -39.34
C THR A 60 -5.81 10.33 -38.49
N ARG A 61 -5.57 10.21 -37.17
CA ARG A 61 -6.45 9.45 -36.29
C ARG A 61 -7.75 10.21 -36.05
N THR A 62 -8.83 9.47 -35.93
CA THR A 62 -10.12 10.00 -35.46
C THR A 62 -10.15 9.98 -33.91
N GLY A 63 -10.97 10.85 -33.34
CA GLY A 63 -11.07 10.99 -31.89
C GLY A 63 -9.98 11.88 -31.27
N THR A 64 -9.93 11.91 -29.95
CA THR A 64 -8.95 12.71 -29.21
C THR A 64 -7.61 11.96 -29.14
N THR A 65 -6.50 12.69 -29.32
CA THR A 65 -5.15 12.12 -29.22
C THR A 65 -4.27 12.94 -28.29
N TRP A 66 -3.43 12.25 -27.50
CA TRP A 66 -2.45 12.85 -26.60
C TRP A 66 -1.07 12.28 -26.89
N GLY A 67 -0.02 13.08 -26.88
CA GLY A 67 1.36 12.59 -26.87
C GLY A 67 1.65 11.86 -25.58
N ILE A 68 2.58 10.89 -25.62
CA ILE A 68 2.87 10.05 -24.47
C ILE A 68 3.42 10.82 -23.25
N GLU A 69 4.05 11.96 -23.49
CA GLU A 69 4.58 12.86 -22.47
C GLU A 69 3.59 13.95 -22.03
N GLU A 70 2.41 14.01 -22.66
CA GLU A 70 1.42 15.02 -22.30
C GLU A 70 0.77 14.68 -20.96
N THR A 71 0.70 15.68 -20.07
CA THR A 71 0.12 15.55 -18.73
C THR A 71 -0.96 16.59 -18.48
N LYS A 72 -1.89 16.26 -17.60
CA LYS A 72 -2.83 17.19 -16.98
C LYS A 72 -2.66 17.16 -15.46
N LYS A 73 -3.27 18.10 -14.76
CA LYS A 73 -3.26 18.11 -13.29
C LYS A 73 -4.53 17.52 -12.75
N GLU A 74 -4.39 16.71 -11.69
CA GLU A 74 -5.45 16.30 -10.79
C GLU A 74 -5.13 16.88 -9.41
N GLY A 75 -5.81 17.98 -9.05
CA GLY A 75 -5.34 18.82 -7.95
C GLY A 75 -3.94 19.36 -8.27
N ASP A 76 -2.96 19.03 -7.40
CA ASP A 76 -1.55 19.39 -7.60
C ASP A 76 -0.71 18.26 -8.24
N ILE A 77 -1.31 17.09 -8.51
CA ILE A 77 -0.61 15.89 -8.98
C ILE A 77 -0.63 15.83 -10.50
N PRO A 78 0.53 15.71 -11.19
CA PRO A 78 0.55 15.47 -12.62
C PRO A 78 0.13 14.02 -12.92
N VAL A 79 -0.80 13.86 -13.88
CA VAL A 79 -1.23 12.57 -14.42
C VAL A 79 -1.12 12.62 -15.94
N PRO A 80 -1.01 11.46 -16.65
CA PRO A 80 -1.09 11.44 -18.11
C PRO A 80 -2.35 12.15 -18.62
N ALA A 81 -2.25 12.84 -19.76
CA ALA A 81 -3.36 13.64 -20.27
C ALA A 81 -4.63 12.81 -20.57
N TRP A 82 -4.46 11.52 -20.88
CA TRP A 82 -5.54 10.55 -21.11
C TRP A 82 -6.05 9.87 -19.84
N ALA A 83 -5.37 10.00 -18.68
CA ALA A 83 -5.79 9.36 -17.44
C ALA A 83 -7.16 9.87 -17.01
N GLU A 84 -7.96 9.00 -16.43
CA GLU A 84 -9.22 9.38 -15.79
C GLU A 84 -8.92 10.06 -14.45
N THR A 85 -9.84 10.86 -13.91
CA THR A 85 -9.63 11.66 -12.70
C THR A 85 -10.83 11.54 -11.75
N TRP A 86 -10.58 11.76 -10.47
CA TRP A 86 -11.61 11.66 -9.41
C TRP A 86 -12.62 12.81 -9.39
N ASP A 87 -12.23 13.97 -9.95
CA ASP A 87 -13.00 15.22 -9.81
C ASP A 87 -14.22 15.32 -10.75
N VAL A 88 -14.36 14.40 -11.69
CA VAL A 88 -15.48 14.39 -12.63
C VAL A 88 -16.47 13.32 -12.18
N ALA A 89 -17.65 13.75 -11.75
CA ALA A 89 -18.77 12.87 -11.41
C ALA A 89 -19.30 12.06 -12.63
N ASP A 90 -18.64 12.17 -13.77
CA ASP A 90 -18.91 11.40 -14.97
C ASP A 90 -18.06 10.12 -14.94
N TYR A 91 -18.76 9.03 -15.02
CA TYR A 91 -18.32 7.66 -15.00
C TYR A 91 -17.05 7.44 -15.83
N THR A 92 -16.07 6.75 -15.26
CA THR A 92 -14.91 6.27 -16.01
C THR A 92 -15.39 5.46 -17.20
N THR A 93 -14.99 5.87 -18.39
CA THR A 93 -15.52 5.31 -19.64
C THR A 93 -14.60 4.27 -20.25
N THR A 94 -13.30 4.37 -20.00
CA THR A 94 -12.31 3.48 -20.58
C THR A 94 -12.49 2.04 -20.12
N ALA A 95 -13.10 1.24 -20.98
CA ALA A 95 -13.35 -0.19 -20.73
C ALA A 95 -12.29 -1.12 -21.36
N ARG A 96 -11.54 -0.61 -22.35
CA ARG A 96 -10.56 -1.36 -23.13
C ARG A 96 -9.32 -0.52 -23.42
N VAL A 97 -8.16 -1.17 -23.36
CA VAL A 97 -6.87 -0.62 -23.79
C VAL A 97 -6.28 -1.52 -24.86
N VAL A 98 -5.69 -0.93 -25.89
CA VAL A 98 -5.01 -1.64 -26.97
C VAL A 98 -3.61 -1.06 -27.17
N PHE A 99 -2.59 -1.90 -27.13
CA PHE A 99 -1.28 -1.55 -27.65
C PHE A 99 -1.18 -2.03 -29.10
N ASP A 100 -1.09 -1.08 -30.04
CA ASP A 100 -0.86 -1.43 -31.45
C ASP A 100 0.54 -2.03 -31.65
N ALA A 101 0.70 -2.89 -32.64
CA ALA A 101 1.99 -3.53 -32.91
C ALA A 101 3.14 -2.56 -33.20
N SER A 102 2.84 -1.32 -33.63
CA SER A 102 3.82 -0.26 -33.83
C SER A 102 4.51 0.15 -32.51
N PHE A 103 3.81 -0.02 -31.36
CA PHE A 103 4.31 0.40 -30.04
C PHE A 103 5.52 -0.42 -29.55
N ARG A 104 5.76 -1.61 -30.14
CA ARG A 104 6.89 -2.50 -29.74
C ARG A 104 8.27 -1.84 -29.83
N ASP A 105 8.42 -0.84 -30.68
CA ASP A 105 9.70 -0.13 -30.90
C ASP A 105 9.88 1.06 -29.96
N PHE A 106 8.83 1.47 -29.24
CA PHE A 106 8.91 2.52 -28.24
C PHE A 106 9.45 1.98 -26.92
N ARG A 107 10.19 2.82 -26.20
CA ARG A 107 10.81 2.51 -24.89
C ARG A 107 10.46 3.64 -23.93
N PRO A 108 9.32 3.53 -23.22
CA PRO A 108 8.98 4.51 -22.19
C PRO A 108 9.98 4.43 -21.03
N THR A 109 10.27 5.57 -20.41
CA THR A 109 11.06 5.66 -19.19
C THR A 109 10.21 5.60 -17.93
N THR A 110 8.91 5.83 -18.06
CA THR A 110 7.90 5.68 -17.02
C THR A 110 6.59 5.14 -17.59
N THR A 111 5.88 4.35 -16.80
CA THR A 111 4.50 3.97 -17.04
C THR A 111 3.61 4.36 -15.84
N ALA A 112 4.14 5.25 -14.98
CA ALA A 112 3.43 5.72 -13.82
C ALA A 112 2.07 6.30 -14.19
N LYS A 113 1.02 5.86 -13.49
CA LYS A 113 -0.37 6.32 -13.66
C LYS A 113 -0.99 6.13 -15.05
N TRP A 114 -0.43 5.27 -15.92
CA TRP A 114 -0.95 5.14 -17.29
C TRP A 114 -2.41 4.70 -17.35
N PHE A 115 -2.87 3.89 -16.42
CA PHE A 115 -4.27 3.44 -16.31
C PHE A 115 -4.88 3.83 -14.95
N TYR A 116 -4.41 4.95 -14.40
CA TYR A 116 -4.85 5.49 -13.13
C TYR A 116 -6.35 5.79 -13.17
N CYS A 117 -7.09 5.25 -12.18
CA CYS A 117 -8.54 5.41 -12.02
C CYS A 117 -9.39 4.90 -13.21
N CYS A 118 -8.84 4.05 -14.09
CA CYS A 118 -9.64 3.42 -15.14
C CYS A 118 -10.55 2.33 -14.54
N GLU A 119 -11.55 2.74 -13.74
CA GLU A 119 -12.43 1.84 -12.97
C GLU A 119 -13.22 0.86 -13.84
N ALA A 120 -13.58 1.29 -15.07
CA ALA A 120 -14.32 0.47 -16.03
C ALA A 120 -13.44 -0.48 -16.84
N LEU A 121 -12.11 -0.40 -16.73
CA LEU A 121 -11.15 -1.16 -17.53
C LEU A 121 -11.26 -2.66 -17.26
N LYS A 122 -11.64 -3.43 -18.29
CA LYS A 122 -11.82 -4.88 -18.23
C LYS A 122 -10.73 -5.64 -18.96
N GLN A 123 -10.15 -5.04 -20.02
CA GLN A 123 -9.29 -5.73 -20.97
C GLN A 123 -8.17 -4.84 -21.46
N ILE A 124 -6.96 -5.41 -21.50
CA ILE A 124 -5.79 -4.80 -22.14
C ILE A 124 -5.29 -5.77 -23.21
N GLU A 125 -5.29 -5.36 -24.46
CA GLU A 125 -4.83 -6.15 -25.60
C GLU A 125 -3.47 -5.63 -26.08
N GLY A 126 -2.65 -6.54 -26.64
CA GLY A 126 -1.35 -6.19 -27.18
C GLY A 126 -0.33 -5.75 -26.13
N LEU A 127 -0.54 -6.08 -24.83
CA LEU A 127 0.38 -5.68 -23.75
C LEU A 127 1.81 -6.24 -23.98
N GLU A 128 1.97 -7.28 -24.82
CA GLU A 128 3.26 -7.77 -25.28
C GLU A 128 4.04 -6.79 -26.16
N TYR A 129 3.39 -5.74 -26.67
CA TYR A 129 4.02 -4.66 -27.42
C TYR A 129 4.51 -3.51 -26.53
N LEU A 130 4.13 -3.48 -25.25
CA LEU A 130 4.70 -2.56 -24.29
C LEU A 130 6.08 -3.05 -23.82
N ASN A 131 7.12 -2.36 -24.29
CA ASN A 131 8.49 -2.67 -23.86
C ASN A 131 8.89 -1.85 -22.63
N THR A 132 8.96 -2.51 -21.49
CA THR A 132 9.25 -1.85 -20.20
C THR A 132 10.74 -1.85 -19.83
N SER A 133 11.66 -2.18 -20.75
CA SER A 133 13.09 -2.36 -20.44
C SER A 133 13.80 -1.11 -19.91
N GLU A 134 13.28 0.09 -20.23
CA GLU A 134 13.84 1.38 -19.78
C GLU A 134 13.02 2.03 -18.67
N VAL A 135 11.92 1.40 -18.25
CA VAL A 135 11.01 1.95 -17.23
C VAL A 135 11.69 1.92 -15.86
N LYS A 136 11.64 3.06 -15.18
CA LYS A 136 12.14 3.25 -13.81
C LYS A 136 11.02 3.42 -12.79
N ASP A 137 9.87 3.91 -13.22
CA ASP A 137 8.73 4.23 -12.38
C ASP A 137 7.46 3.58 -12.94
N MET A 138 6.88 2.67 -12.16
CA MET A 138 5.60 1.99 -12.43
C MET A 138 4.54 2.34 -11.38
N SER A 139 4.77 3.40 -10.59
CA SER A 139 3.87 3.77 -9.51
C SER A 139 2.46 4.07 -10.04
N TYR A 140 1.44 3.58 -9.33
CA TYR A 140 0.03 3.79 -9.67
C TYR A 140 -0.38 3.32 -11.07
N MET A 141 0.41 2.47 -11.76
CA MET A 141 0.15 2.13 -13.16
C MET A 141 -1.25 1.60 -13.40
N PHE A 142 -1.76 0.74 -12.51
CA PHE A 142 -3.12 0.16 -12.56
C PHE A 142 -3.95 0.55 -11.34
N TYR A 143 -3.63 1.67 -10.70
CA TYR A 143 -4.35 2.11 -9.52
C TYR A 143 -5.83 2.30 -9.81
N ASP A 144 -6.67 1.71 -8.96
CA ASP A 144 -8.14 1.81 -9.03
C ASP A 144 -8.78 1.25 -10.32
N CYS A 145 -8.14 0.23 -10.93
CA CYS A 145 -8.72 -0.53 -12.04
C CYS A 145 -9.69 -1.61 -11.50
N LYS A 146 -10.81 -1.18 -10.92
CA LYS A 146 -11.76 -2.03 -10.17
C LYS A 146 -12.36 -3.18 -10.97
N ALA A 147 -12.56 -3.00 -12.29
CA ALA A 147 -13.19 -4.00 -13.15
C ALA A 147 -12.19 -4.98 -13.78
N LEU A 148 -10.88 -4.77 -13.58
CA LEU A 148 -9.83 -5.61 -14.17
C LEU A 148 -9.76 -6.95 -13.47
N THR A 149 -10.06 -8.04 -14.18
CA THR A 149 -10.14 -9.41 -13.60
C THR A 149 -8.89 -10.24 -13.82
N SER A 150 -8.10 -9.91 -14.81
CA SER A 150 -6.85 -10.58 -15.17
C SER A 150 -5.89 -9.64 -15.88
N LEU A 151 -4.59 -9.92 -15.80
CA LEU A 151 -3.54 -9.12 -16.41
C LEU A 151 -2.38 -10.03 -16.83
N ASP A 152 -1.98 -9.99 -18.11
CA ASP A 152 -0.82 -10.74 -18.62
C ASP A 152 0.44 -9.89 -18.56
N LEU A 153 1.27 -10.11 -17.54
CA LEU A 153 2.51 -9.36 -17.27
C LEU A 153 3.78 -10.11 -17.69
N LYS A 154 3.65 -11.23 -18.43
CA LYS A 154 4.80 -12.11 -18.76
C LYS A 154 5.93 -11.41 -19.51
N ASN A 155 5.64 -10.32 -20.25
CA ASN A 155 6.63 -9.56 -21.02
C ASN A 155 7.19 -8.33 -20.27
N PHE A 156 6.75 -8.10 -19.05
CA PHE A 156 7.26 -6.98 -18.25
C PHE A 156 8.71 -7.22 -17.83
N ASN A 157 9.58 -6.31 -18.19
CA ASN A 157 10.95 -6.24 -17.71
C ASN A 157 11.05 -5.15 -16.65
N THR A 158 11.15 -5.55 -15.39
CA THR A 158 11.18 -4.62 -14.25
C THR A 158 12.58 -4.40 -13.69
N LYS A 159 13.64 -4.85 -14.40
CA LYS A 159 15.03 -4.80 -13.92
C LYS A 159 15.48 -3.38 -13.52
N ASN A 160 15.00 -2.35 -14.22
CA ASN A 160 15.40 -0.97 -13.98
C ASN A 160 14.42 -0.19 -13.10
N VAL A 161 13.32 -0.84 -12.66
CA VAL A 161 12.27 -0.20 -11.87
C VAL A 161 12.76 0.03 -10.44
N THR A 162 12.55 1.26 -9.96
CA THR A 162 12.90 1.70 -8.60
C THR A 162 11.66 1.99 -7.75
N ASP A 163 10.51 2.26 -8.39
CA ASP A 163 9.26 2.63 -7.74
C ASP A 163 8.09 1.77 -8.26
N MET A 164 7.45 1.03 -7.36
CA MET A 164 6.24 0.23 -7.60
C MET A 164 5.11 0.62 -6.64
N ASN A 165 5.19 1.81 -6.04
CA ASN A 165 4.17 2.30 -5.12
C ASN A 165 2.78 2.20 -5.74
N SER A 166 1.84 1.60 -5.04
CA SER A 166 0.42 1.50 -5.44
C SER A 166 0.17 0.93 -6.85
N MET A 167 1.12 0.14 -7.42
CA MET A 167 1.03 -0.30 -8.82
C MET A 167 -0.28 -1.02 -9.14
N PHE A 168 -0.80 -1.83 -8.23
CA PHE A 168 -2.06 -2.58 -8.36
C PHE A 168 -3.10 -2.21 -7.30
N ALA A 169 -2.88 -1.13 -6.55
CA ALA A 169 -3.78 -0.76 -5.48
C ALA A 169 -5.21 -0.55 -6.01
N LYS A 170 -6.19 -0.99 -5.23
CA LYS A 170 -7.63 -0.96 -5.55
C LYS A 170 -8.06 -1.75 -6.79
N CYS A 171 -7.23 -2.70 -7.25
CA CYS A 171 -7.62 -3.66 -8.28
C CYS A 171 -8.50 -4.77 -7.69
N GLY A 172 -9.66 -4.39 -7.17
CA GLY A 172 -10.50 -5.25 -6.35
C GLY A 172 -11.08 -6.49 -7.03
N ALA A 173 -11.12 -6.57 -8.37
CA ALA A 173 -11.60 -7.74 -9.10
C ALA A 173 -10.48 -8.72 -9.50
N LEU A 174 -9.19 -8.37 -9.32
CA LEU A 174 -8.07 -9.26 -9.62
C LEU A 174 -8.04 -10.43 -8.64
N LYS A 175 -8.10 -11.66 -9.16
CA LYS A 175 -8.08 -12.88 -8.34
C LYS A 175 -6.69 -13.49 -8.19
N SER A 176 -5.82 -13.24 -9.15
CA SER A 176 -4.43 -13.68 -9.17
C SER A 176 -3.59 -12.79 -10.09
N LEU A 177 -2.29 -12.72 -9.83
CA LEU A 177 -1.30 -12.07 -10.66
C LEU A 177 -0.12 -13.02 -10.87
N ASP A 178 0.34 -13.15 -12.12
CA ASP A 178 1.61 -13.83 -12.43
C ASP A 178 2.74 -12.79 -12.44
N LEU A 179 3.56 -12.81 -11.38
CA LEU A 179 4.69 -11.92 -11.17
C LEU A 179 6.04 -12.62 -11.29
N MET A 180 6.08 -13.81 -11.90
CA MET A 180 7.31 -14.62 -12.00
C MET A 180 8.47 -13.92 -12.70
N ASN A 181 8.18 -12.99 -13.62
CA ASN A 181 9.18 -12.23 -14.37
C ASN A 181 9.60 -10.91 -13.69
N PHE A 182 8.99 -10.59 -12.54
CA PHE A 182 9.34 -9.35 -11.84
C PHE A 182 10.72 -9.47 -11.16
N ASN A 183 11.62 -8.61 -11.56
CA ASN A 183 12.90 -8.39 -10.89
C ASN A 183 12.79 -7.12 -10.06
N THR A 184 12.79 -7.26 -8.74
CA THR A 184 12.57 -6.16 -7.80
C THR A 184 13.86 -5.71 -7.10
N GLN A 185 15.02 -6.15 -7.57
CA GLN A 185 16.32 -5.90 -6.90
C GLN A 185 16.65 -4.41 -6.74
N ASN A 186 16.12 -3.53 -7.61
CA ASN A 186 16.38 -2.09 -7.58
C ASN A 186 15.22 -1.29 -6.98
N VAL A 187 14.11 -1.96 -6.59
CA VAL A 187 12.92 -1.30 -6.05
C VAL A 187 13.20 -0.82 -4.63
N THR A 188 12.87 0.46 -4.37
CA THR A 188 13.02 1.11 -3.07
C THR A 188 11.69 1.38 -2.39
N ASP A 189 10.60 1.51 -3.17
CA ASP A 189 9.24 1.76 -2.67
C ASP A 189 8.28 0.70 -3.21
N MET A 190 7.67 -0.07 -2.28
CA MET A 190 6.60 -1.04 -2.54
C MET A 190 5.34 -0.71 -1.74
N SER A 191 5.25 0.51 -1.21
CA SER A 191 4.12 0.91 -0.38
C SER A 191 2.81 0.78 -1.17
N SER A 192 1.78 0.25 -0.52
CA SER A 192 0.44 0.05 -1.10
C SER A 192 0.38 -0.77 -2.40
N MET A 193 1.43 -1.55 -2.74
CA MET A 193 1.51 -2.21 -4.06
C MET A 193 0.28 -3.06 -4.38
N PHE A 194 -0.32 -3.72 -3.37
CA PHE A 194 -1.52 -4.56 -3.48
C PHE A 194 -2.65 -4.10 -2.54
N ASP A 195 -2.61 -2.85 -2.07
CA ASP A 195 -3.62 -2.28 -1.18
C ASP A 195 -5.02 -2.39 -1.81
N ASP A 196 -6.01 -2.84 -1.02
CA ASP A 196 -7.42 -3.03 -1.46
C ASP A 196 -7.60 -3.96 -2.69
N CYS A 197 -6.71 -4.97 -2.83
CA CYS A 197 -6.88 -6.09 -3.76
C CYS A 197 -7.75 -7.19 -3.11
N TRP A 198 -8.98 -6.83 -2.74
CA TRP A 198 -9.83 -7.67 -1.86
C TRP A 198 -10.27 -9.01 -2.46
N ALA A 199 -10.21 -9.22 -3.79
CA ALA A 199 -10.53 -10.51 -4.42
C ALA A 199 -9.29 -11.40 -4.63
N LEU A 200 -8.09 -10.93 -4.30
CA LEU A 200 -6.83 -11.67 -4.51
C LEU A 200 -6.77 -12.87 -3.56
N THR A 201 -6.74 -14.09 -4.12
CA THR A 201 -6.77 -15.33 -3.33
C THR A 201 -5.39 -15.93 -3.09
N SER A 202 -4.44 -15.63 -3.95
CA SER A 202 -3.05 -16.09 -3.87
C SER A 202 -2.11 -15.11 -4.56
N LEU A 203 -0.87 -15.08 -4.11
CA LEU A 203 0.18 -14.23 -4.68
C LEU A 203 1.52 -14.95 -4.54
N ASP A 204 2.19 -15.24 -5.68
CA ASP A 204 3.53 -15.85 -5.69
C ASP A 204 4.59 -14.74 -5.75
N LEU A 205 5.29 -14.52 -4.63
CA LEU A 205 6.33 -13.51 -4.45
C LEU A 205 7.74 -14.10 -4.35
N LYS A 206 7.93 -15.37 -4.72
CA LYS A 206 9.22 -16.07 -4.54
C LYS A 206 10.39 -15.40 -5.24
N ASN A 207 10.16 -14.61 -6.30
CA ASN A 207 11.20 -13.89 -7.05
C ASN A 207 11.44 -12.46 -6.55
N PHE A 208 10.66 -12.01 -5.55
CA PHE A 208 10.83 -10.66 -5.00
C PHE A 208 12.12 -10.59 -4.17
N ASN A 209 12.97 -9.64 -4.54
CA ASN A 209 14.13 -9.24 -3.76
C ASN A 209 13.84 -7.86 -3.17
N THR A 210 13.70 -7.81 -1.85
CA THR A 210 13.31 -6.58 -1.14
C THR A 210 14.47 -5.92 -0.39
N GLN A 211 15.72 -6.32 -0.68
CA GLN A 211 16.89 -5.83 0.05
C GLN A 211 17.08 -4.31 0.03
N ASN A 212 16.57 -3.61 -1.00
CA ASN A 212 16.68 -2.17 -1.16
C ASN A 212 15.41 -1.42 -0.79
N VAL A 213 14.34 -2.14 -0.42
CA VAL A 213 13.05 -1.54 -0.09
C VAL A 213 13.13 -0.83 1.26
N THR A 214 12.66 0.41 1.31
CA THR A 214 12.62 1.25 2.50
C THR A 214 11.22 1.50 3.02
N ASP A 215 10.19 1.37 2.15
CA ASP A 215 8.79 1.59 2.48
C ASP A 215 7.93 0.38 2.04
N MET A 216 7.25 -0.27 3.02
CA MET A 216 6.33 -1.38 2.82
C MET A 216 4.95 -1.10 3.44
N ARG A 217 4.66 0.17 3.81
CA ARG A 217 3.35 0.50 4.39
C ARG A 217 2.22 0.06 3.45
N LYS A 218 1.17 -0.51 4.04
CA LYS A 218 -0.04 -0.96 3.32
C LYS A 218 0.20 -1.95 2.16
N MET A 219 1.39 -2.59 2.07
CA MET A 219 1.71 -3.41 0.89
C MET A 219 0.67 -4.46 0.57
N PHE A 220 0.02 -5.05 1.58
CA PHE A 220 -1.04 -6.05 1.47
C PHE A 220 -2.33 -5.64 2.20
N SER A 221 -2.48 -4.36 2.51
CA SER A 221 -3.66 -3.85 3.21
C SER A 221 -4.93 -4.20 2.43
N ASP A 222 -6.00 -4.57 3.14
CA ASP A 222 -7.29 -4.95 2.58
C ASP A 222 -7.26 -6.10 1.53
N CYS A 223 -6.25 -6.97 1.57
CA CYS A 223 -6.23 -8.23 0.84
C CYS A 223 -7.12 -9.28 1.55
N ARG A 224 -8.43 -9.00 1.65
CA ARG A 224 -9.39 -9.68 2.54
C ARG A 224 -9.60 -11.17 2.25
N THR A 225 -9.31 -11.64 1.04
CA THR A 225 -9.50 -13.05 0.64
C THR A 225 -8.22 -13.85 0.62
N LEU A 226 -7.08 -13.23 0.85
CA LEU A 226 -5.77 -13.87 0.88
C LEU A 226 -5.69 -14.80 2.09
N THR A 227 -5.43 -16.11 1.87
CA THR A 227 -5.40 -17.12 2.93
C THR A 227 -4.00 -17.50 3.40
N SER A 228 -3.02 -17.26 2.57
CA SER A 228 -1.60 -17.51 2.86
C SER A 228 -0.71 -16.58 2.05
N LEU A 229 0.49 -16.30 2.56
CA LEU A 229 1.48 -15.47 1.92
C LEU A 229 2.88 -16.00 2.26
N ASP A 230 3.67 -16.37 1.23
CA ASP A 230 5.06 -16.80 1.40
C ASP A 230 5.99 -15.59 1.29
N LEU A 231 6.54 -15.16 2.45
CA LEU A 231 7.42 -14.00 2.59
C LEU A 231 8.87 -14.38 2.90
N LYS A 232 9.24 -15.66 2.76
CA LYS A 232 10.58 -16.16 3.17
C LYS A 232 11.76 -15.48 2.47
N ASN A 233 11.53 -14.88 1.29
CA ASN A 233 12.57 -14.15 0.53
C ASN A 233 12.60 -12.64 0.84
N PHE A 234 11.70 -12.17 1.73
CA PHE A 234 11.66 -10.76 2.10
C PHE A 234 12.83 -10.41 3.03
N ASN A 235 13.68 -9.52 2.59
CA ASN A 235 14.72 -8.89 3.41
C ASN A 235 14.24 -7.49 3.77
N THR A 236 13.94 -7.26 5.05
CA THR A 236 13.37 -6.02 5.54
C THR A 236 14.36 -5.13 6.29
N GLN A 237 15.68 -5.43 6.18
CA GLN A 237 16.72 -4.73 6.95
C GLN A 237 16.77 -3.21 6.73
N ASN A 238 16.31 -2.72 5.56
CA ASN A 238 16.31 -1.30 5.21
C ASN A 238 14.94 -0.65 5.36
N VAL A 239 13.90 -1.42 5.71
CA VAL A 239 12.53 -0.91 5.84
C VAL A 239 12.40 -0.04 7.08
N THR A 240 11.81 1.15 6.90
CA THR A 240 11.57 2.12 7.96
C THR A 240 10.10 2.26 8.32
N ASP A 241 9.19 1.93 7.39
CA ASP A 241 7.74 2.00 7.61
C ASP A 241 7.07 0.68 7.21
N MET A 242 6.40 0.03 8.18
CA MET A 242 5.58 -1.17 8.00
C MET A 242 4.13 -0.94 8.43
N SER A 243 3.71 0.34 8.56
CA SER A 243 2.36 0.66 9.00
C SER A 243 1.32 0.03 8.09
N ASN A 244 0.30 -0.56 8.69
CA ASN A 244 -0.83 -1.17 8.01
C ASN A 244 -0.47 -2.27 6.97
N MET A 245 0.75 -2.87 7.05
CA MET A 245 1.25 -3.78 6.01
C MET A 245 0.30 -4.95 5.72
N PHE A 246 -0.37 -5.49 6.75
CA PHE A 246 -1.35 -6.57 6.66
C PHE A 246 -2.73 -6.15 7.18
N PHE A 247 -3.03 -4.85 7.20
CA PHE A 247 -4.31 -4.31 7.66
C PHE A 247 -5.49 -5.01 6.95
N SER A 248 -6.49 -5.46 7.70
CA SER A 248 -7.68 -6.15 7.16
C SER A 248 -7.40 -7.41 6.31
N CYS A 249 -6.26 -8.09 6.50
CA CYS A 249 -6.02 -9.41 5.92
C CYS A 249 -6.80 -10.49 6.70
N GLY A 250 -8.11 -10.35 6.77
CA GLY A 250 -8.99 -11.08 7.68
C GLY A 250 -9.06 -12.60 7.49
N ARG A 251 -8.54 -13.14 6.36
CA ARG A 251 -8.50 -14.60 6.10
C ARG A 251 -7.11 -15.22 6.22
N LEU A 252 -6.06 -14.44 6.49
CA LEU A 252 -4.74 -15.00 6.78
C LEU A 252 -4.79 -15.77 8.09
N THR A 253 -4.45 -17.06 8.04
CA THR A 253 -4.45 -17.94 9.23
C THR A 253 -3.08 -18.03 9.90
N SER A 254 -2.02 -17.76 9.16
CA SER A 254 -0.63 -17.74 9.63
C SER A 254 0.23 -16.84 8.76
N LEU A 255 1.29 -16.30 9.34
CA LEU A 255 2.35 -15.56 8.65
C LEU A 255 3.70 -16.05 9.18
N ASP A 256 4.60 -16.40 8.25
CA ASP A 256 6.00 -16.67 8.58
C ASP A 256 6.82 -15.39 8.42
N LEU A 257 7.20 -14.80 9.56
CA LEU A 257 7.93 -13.54 9.66
C LEU A 257 9.36 -13.73 10.18
N GLN A 258 9.87 -14.99 10.25
CA GLN A 258 11.17 -15.31 10.84
C GLN A 258 12.35 -14.58 10.16
N HIS A 259 12.17 -14.13 8.90
CA HIS A 259 13.19 -13.41 8.13
C HIS A 259 13.07 -11.88 8.25
N PHE A 260 12.04 -11.39 8.94
CA PHE A 260 11.86 -9.94 9.11
C PHE A 260 12.88 -9.38 10.10
N ASN A 261 13.66 -8.41 9.62
CA ASN A 261 14.52 -7.59 10.45
C ASN A 261 13.89 -6.21 10.59
N THR A 262 13.43 -5.88 11.79
CA THR A 262 12.68 -4.64 12.06
C THR A 262 13.53 -3.57 12.77
N GLN A 263 14.87 -3.75 12.82
CA GLN A 263 15.75 -2.85 13.58
C GLN A 263 15.67 -1.37 13.15
N ASN A 264 15.33 -1.09 11.88
CA ASN A 264 15.23 0.27 11.33
C ASN A 264 13.79 0.77 11.26
N VAL A 265 12.81 -0.05 11.63
CA VAL A 265 11.39 0.33 11.57
C VAL A 265 11.07 1.32 12.66
N THR A 266 10.42 2.43 12.26
CA THR A 266 9.98 3.49 13.16
C THR A 266 8.46 3.54 13.33
N ASN A 267 7.71 2.94 12.40
CA ASN A 267 6.25 2.94 12.41
C ASN A 267 5.69 1.53 12.16
N MET A 268 4.89 1.01 13.11
CA MET A 268 4.17 -0.27 13.04
C MET A 268 2.66 -0.10 13.28
N ASP A 269 2.14 1.13 13.12
CA ASP A 269 0.72 1.42 13.23
C ASP A 269 -0.12 0.43 12.41
N GLY A 270 -1.12 -0.18 13.03
CA GLY A 270 -2.07 -1.08 12.39
C GLY A 270 -1.49 -2.26 11.63
N MET A 271 -0.20 -2.66 11.85
CA MET A 271 0.49 -3.65 11.02
C MET A 271 -0.31 -4.95 10.84
N PHE A 272 -1.02 -5.42 11.85
CA PHE A 272 -1.88 -6.62 11.83
C PHE A 272 -3.34 -6.30 12.17
N PHE A 273 -3.75 -5.03 12.05
CA PHE A 273 -5.11 -4.61 12.35
C PHE A 273 -6.12 -5.46 11.56
N SER A 274 -7.13 -6.01 12.25
CA SER A 274 -8.20 -6.85 11.66
C SER A 274 -7.69 -8.09 10.89
N CYS A 275 -6.57 -8.69 11.33
CA CYS A 275 -6.17 -10.04 10.93
C CYS A 275 -6.99 -11.08 11.71
N GLU A 276 -8.31 -11.12 11.45
CA GLU A 276 -9.31 -11.81 12.28
C GLU A 276 -9.11 -13.31 12.40
N ALA A 277 -8.55 -13.97 11.36
CA ALA A 277 -8.34 -15.42 11.33
C ALA A 277 -6.95 -15.85 11.83
N LEU A 278 -6.07 -14.90 12.17
CA LEU A 278 -4.70 -15.19 12.59
C LEU A 278 -4.70 -15.81 13.99
N THR A 279 -4.29 -17.07 14.10
CA THR A 279 -4.34 -17.82 15.37
C THR A 279 -3.07 -17.73 16.18
N SER A 280 -1.95 -17.48 15.55
CA SER A 280 -0.63 -17.31 16.16
C SER A 280 0.26 -16.40 15.32
N LEU A 281 1.22 -15.75 15.96
CA LEU A 281 2.18 -14.88 15.31
C LEU A 281 3.52 -15.00 16.03
N ASP A 282 4.57 -15.41 15.30
CA ASP A 282 5.93 -15.47 15.84
C ASP A 282 6.64 -14.15 15.60
N LEU A 283 6.86 -13.39 16.66
CA LEU A 283 7.49 -12.08 16.66
C LEU A 283 8.86 -12.09 17.36
N GLN A 284 9.45 -13.27 17.59
CA GLN A 284 10.72 -13.38 18.33
C GLN A 284 11.90 -12.64 17.66
N HIS A 285 11.82 -12.37 16.35
CA HIS A 285 12.85 -11.65 15.58
C HIS A 285 12.59 -10.15 15.48
N PHE A 286 11.45 -9.68 16.01
CA PHE A 286 11.15 -8.25 15.96
C PHE A 286 12.00 -7.47 16.96
N ASN A 287 12.70 -6.46 16.45
CA ASN A 287 13.38 -5.45 17.24
C ASN A 287 12.61 -4.13 17.10
N THR A 288 11.99 -3.70 18.19
CA THR A 288 11.13 -2.51 18.20
C THR A 288 11.77 -1.28 18.84
N GLN A 289 13.10 -1.31 19.07
CA GLN A 289 13.80 -0.24 19.79
C GLN A 289 13.64 1.16 19.14
N ASN A 290 13.43 1.24 17.84
CA ASN A 290 13.28 2.50 17.10
C ASN A 290 11.81 2.85 16.78
N VAL A 291 10.87 1.99 17.17
CA VAL A 291 9.45 2.20 16.90
C VAL A 291 8.90 3.31 17.80
N THR A 292 8.21 4.26 17.20
CA THR A 292 7.57 5.39 17.90
C THR A 292 6.04 5.29 17.91
N ASN A 293 5.44 4.54 16.97
CA ASN A 293 4.00 4.35 16.86
C ASN A 293 3.64 2.87 16.77
N MET A 294 2.78 2.39 17.68
CA MET A 294 2.20 1.04 17.72
C MET A 294 0.66 1.08 17.81
N GLU A 295 0.05 2.21 17.41
CA GLU A 295 -1.41 2.36 17.40
C GLU A 295 -2.07 1.17 16.68
N GLY A 296 -3.05 0.53 17.31
CA GLY A 296 -3.85 -0.53 16.71
C GLY A 296 -3.10 -1.75 16.17
N MET A 297 -1.82 -1.96 16.52
CA MET A 297 -0.96 -2.97 15.86
C MET A 297 -1.58 -4.36 15.78
N PHE A 298 -2.34 -4.79 16.81
CA PHE A 298 -3.03 -6.09 16.86
C PHE A 298 -4.55 -5.96 17.00
N SER A 299 -5.10 -4.77 16.80
CA SER A 299 -6.53 -4.51 16.95
C SER A 299 -7.36 -5.47 16.10
N TYR A 300 -8.48 -5.97 16.62
CA TYR A 300 -9.37 -6.94 15.97
C TYR A 300 -8.70 -8.26 15.54
N CYS A 301 -7.59 -8.66 16.14
CA CYS A 301 -7.03 -10.01 15.97
C CYS A 301 -7.85 -11.05 16.79
N LYS A 302 -9.07 -11.32 16.31
CA LYS A 302 -10.12 -12.03 17.05
C LYS A 302 -9.83 -13.50 17.36
N ALA A 303 -8.97 -14.18 16.57
CA ALA A 303 -8.60 -15.57 16.77
C ALA A 303 -7.29 -15.75 17.55
N LEU A 304 -6.59 -14.66 17.88
CA LEU A 304 -5.28 -14.72 18.52
C LEU A 304 -5.44 -15.01 20.02
N THR A 305 -4.90 -16.14 20.47
CA THR A 305 -5.06 -16.59 21.86
C THR A 305 -3.92 -16.19 22.80
N SER A 306 -2.74 -15.95 22.23
CA SER A 306 -1.55 -15.51 22.96
C SER A 306 -0.57 -14.79 22.02
N LEU A 307 0.26 -13.92 22.58
CA LEU A 307 1.36 -13.22 21.90
C LEU A 307 2.62 -13.30 22.77
N ASP A 308 3.76 -13.68 22.18
CA ASP A 308 5.07 -13.55 22.81
C ASP A 308 5.70 -12.20 22.43
N LEU A 309 5.65 -11.24 23.37
CA LEU A 309 6.16 -9.88 23.19
C LEU A 309 7.47 -9.65 23.96
N LYS A 310 8.17 -10.72 24.37
CA LYS A 310 9.37 -10.62 25.22
C LYS A 310 10.50 -9.78 24.63
N ASN A 311 10.57 -9.64 23.28
CA ASN A 311 11.60 -8.87 22.59
C ASN A 311 11.15 -7.44 22.24
N PHE A 312 9.92 -7.07 22.60
CA PHE A 312 9.44 -5.71 22.36
C PHE A 312 10.10 -4.73 23.32
N ASN A 313 10.78 -3.74 22.76
CA ASN A 313 11.28 -2.56 23.47
C ASN A 313 10.42 -1.38 23.08
N THR A 314 9.68 -0.82 24.04
CA THR A 314 8.71 0.26 23.79
C THR A 314 9.17 1.62 24.31
N GLN A 315 10.46 1.77 24.68
CA GLN A 315 10.99 2.99 25.29
C GLN A 315 10.78 4.26 24.44
N ASN A 316 10.70 4.15 23.10
CA ASN A 316 10.52 5.27 22.20
C ASN A 316 9.06 5.41 21.70
N VAL A 317 8.16 4.52 22.14
CA VAL A 317 6.76 4.55 21.71
C VAL A 317 6.02 5.68 22.39
N THR A 318 5.30 6.48 21.61
CA THR A 318 4.49 7.59 22.09
C THR A 318 2.98 7.30 21.99
N ASP A 319 2.57 6.41 21.09
CA ASP A 319 1.17 6.01 20.93
C ASP A 319 1.02 4.48 20.98
N MET A 320 0.20 3.99 21.93
CA MET A 320 -0.20 2.59 22.11
C MET A 320 -1.73 2.44 22.08
N SER A 321 -2.46 3.47 21.62
CA SER A 321 -3.92 3.41 21.55
C SER A 321 -4.36 2.25 20.67
N TRP A 322 -5.48 1.62 21.03
CA TRP A 322 -6.09 0.50 20.30
C TRP A 322 -5.21 -0.76 20.15
N MET A 323 -4.00 -0.82 20.70
CA MET A 323 -2.98 -1.84 20.37
C MET A 323 -3.52 -3.28 20.40
N PHE A 324 -4.41 -3.61 21.34
CA PHE A 324 -5.06 -4.93 21.48
C PHE A 324 -6.59 -4.83 21.46
N PHE A 325 -7.13 -3.76 20.89
CA PHE A 325 -8.58 -3.53 20.87
C PHE A 325 -9.33 -4.71 20.23
N ASP A 326 -10.40 -5.20 20.88
CA ASP A 326 -11.23 -6.32 20.42
C ASP A 326 -10.47 -7.62 20.11
N CYS A 327 -9.39 -7.90 20.83
CA CYS A 327 -8.72 -9.20 20.83
C CYS A 327 -9.48 -10.17 21.76
N TRP A 328 -10.66 -10.64 21.33
CA TRP A 328 -11.64 -11.35 22.18
C TRP A 328 -11.17 -12.66 22.78
N THR A 329 -10.26 -13.38 22.08
CA THR A 329 -9.77 -14.70 22.49
C THR A 329 -8.45 -14.64 23.24
N LEU A 330 -7.86 -13.45 23.37
CA LEU A 330 -6.58 -13.26 24.04
C LEU A 330 -6.76 -13.48 25.55
N THR A 331 -6.13 -14.54 26.08
CA THR A 331 -6.31 -14.93 27.47
C THR A 331 -5.25 -14.38 28.42
N SER A 332 -4.07 -14.07 27.91
CA SER A 332 -2.95 -13.53 28.67
C SER A 332 -2.00 -12.70 27.83
N LEU A 333 -1.35 -11.73 28.42
CA LEU A 333 -0.27 -10.92 27.87
C LEU A 333 0.85 -10.76 28.87
N ASP A 334 2.10 -11.03 28.46
CA ASP A 334 3.29 -10.68 29.25
C ASP A 334 3.84 -9.34 28.78
N LEU A 335 3.61 -8.29 29.56
CA LEU A 335 4.00 -6.90 29.27
C LEU A 335 5.19 -6.44 30.13
N LYS A 336 5.91 -7.37 30.77
CA LYS A 336 7.01 -7.02 31.69
C LYS A 336 8.13 -6.18 31.09
N ASN A 337 8.31 -6.24 29.76
CA ASN A 337 9.35 -5.49 29.05
C ASN A 337 8.83 -4.16 28.46
N PHE A 338 7.53 -3.85 28.64
CA PHE A 338 6.98 -2.57 28.18
C PHE A 338 7.48 -1.44 29.08
N ASN A 339 8.10 -0.45 28.46
CA ASN A 339 8.40 0.84 29.05
C ASN A 339 7.44 1.87 28.45
N THR A 340 6.67 2.54 29.30
CA THR A 340 5.64 3.50 28.86
C THR A 340 5.97 4.94 29.23
N GLU A 341 7.23 5.21 29.63
CA GLU A 341 7.66 6.54 30.10
C GLU A 341 7.44 7.67 29.08
N ASN A 342 7.39 7.38 27.78
CA ASN A 342 7.19 8.34 26.70
C ASN A 342 5.78 8.27 26.08
N VAL A 343 4.92 7.37 26.56
CA VAL A 343 3.58 7.20 26.00
C VAL A 343 2.66 8.33 26.42
N THR A 344 1.98 8.89 25.45
CA THR A 344 1.00 9.98 25.66
C THR A 344 -0.44 9.53 25.45
N ASN A 345 -0.67 8.43 24.71
CA ASN A 345 -2.00 7.92 24.38
C ASN A 345 -2.06 6.40 24.62
N MET A 346 -2.97 5.96 25.49
CA MET A 346 -3.29 4.56 25.78
C MET A 346 -4.80 4.27 25.63
N SER A 347 -5.54 5.17 24.95
CA SER A 347 -6.99 4.99 24.80
C SER A 347 -7.31 3.67 24.11
N LEU A 348 -8.33 2.96 24.59
CA LEU A 348 -8.83 1.69 24.07
C LEU A 348 -7.80 0.55 23.99
N MET A 349 -6.61 0.68 24.61
CA MET A 349 -5.49 -0.26 24.43
C MET A 349 -5.87 -1.73 24.63
N PHE A 350 -6.72 -2.05 25.61
CA PHE A 350 -7.20 -3.41 25.90
C PHE A 350 -8.73 -3.53 25.79
N SER A 351 -9.42 -2.49 25.32
CA SER A 351 -10.89 -2.49 25.24
C SER A 351 -11.37 -3.69 24.43
N GLY A 352 -12.40 -4.40 24.91
CA GLY A 352 -12.94 -5.57 24.24
C GLY A 352 -12.11 -6.86 24.37
N CYS A 353 -11.00 -6.88 25.12
CA CYS A 353 -10.25 -8.12 25.43
C CYS A 353 -11.04 -8.99 26.41
N SER A 354 -12.18 -9.54 25.96
CA SER A 354 -13.20 -10.15 26.82
C SER A 354 -12.76 -11.47 27.50
N ALA A 355 -11.74 -12.17 26.97
CA ALA A 355 -11.20 -13.39 27.56
C ALA A 355 -9.98 -13.14 28.50
N LEU A 356 -9.46 -11.92 28.52
CA LEU A 356 -8.28 -11.57 29.31
C LEU A 356 -8.62 -11.61 30.81
N THR A 357 -7.89 -12.40 31.61
CA THR A 357 -8.23 -12.63 33.03
C THR A 357 -7.41 -11.79 34.01
N SER A 358 -6.19 -11.43 33.62
CA SER A 358 -5.30 -10.61 34.45
C SER A 358 -4.29 -9.84 33.64
N LEU A 359 -3.85 -8.70 34.15
CA LEU A 359 -2.76 -7.88 33.60
C LEU A 359 -1.76 -7.53 34.72
N ASP A 360 -0.46 -7.61 34.41
CA ASP A 360 0.61 -7.07 35.24
C ASP A 360 1.15 -5.79 34.61
N LEU A 361 0.79 -4.65 35.18
CA LEU A 361 1.10 -3.30 34.68
C LEU A 361 2.02 -2.54 35.66
N LYS A 362 2.75 -3.27 36.52
CA LYS A 362 3.64 -2.66 37.53
C LYS A 362 4.75 -1.78 36.94
N ASN A 363 5.12 -2.04 35.64
CA ASN A 363 6.15 -1.30 34.95
C ASN A 363 5.59 -0.12 34.13
N PHE A 364 4.26 0.08 34.13
CA PHE A 364 3.67 1.18 33.39
C PHE A 364 3.88 2.50 34.13
N ASP A 365 4.53 3.43 33.47
CA ASP A 365 4.62 4.85 33.87
C ASP A 365 3.59 5.64 33.05
N THR A 366 2.72 6.35 33.74
CA THR A 366 1.62 7.08 33.11
C THR A 366 1.73 8.60 33.28
N GLN A 367 2.92 9.11 33.69
CA GLN A 367 3.10 10.53 34.02
C GLN A 367 2.82 11.47 32.84
N TYR A 368 3.04 11.01 31.58
CA TYR A 368 2.82 11.80 30.36
C TYR A 368 1.57 11.40 29.59
N VAL A 369 0.83 10.40 30.09
CA VAL A 369 -0.39 9.93 29.40
C VAL A 369 -1.50 10.96 29.57
N THR A 370 -2.07 11.40 28.46
CA THR A 370 -3.15 12.37 28.42
C THR A 370 -4.50 11.77 28.05
N ASP A 371 -4.52 10.57 27.46
CA ASP A 371 -5.73 9.85 27.06
C ASP A 371 -5.67 8.38 27.46
N MET A 372 -6.60 7.95 28.32
CA MET A 372 -6.86 6.56 28.76
C MET A 372 -8.33 6.18 28.59
N ARG A 373 -9.08 6.91 27.74
CA ARG A 373 -10.51 6.63 27.51
C ARG A 373 -10.69 5.17 27.11
N GLU A 374 -11.64 4.50 27.77
CA GLU A 374 -12.03 3.12 27.46
C GLU A 374 -10.87 2.10 27.50
N MET A 375 -9.74 2.39 28.16
CA MET A 375 -8.51 1.56 28.12
C MET A 375 -8.76 0.07 28.41
N PHE A 376 -9.66 -0.25 29.37
CA PHE A 376 -10.02 -1.61 29.74
C PHE A 376 -11.50 -1.92 29.50
N SER A 377 -12.22 -1.04 28.82
CA SER A 377 -13.66 -1.18 28.63
C SER A 377 -14.01 -2.55 28.04
N TYR A 378 -15.10 -3.18 28.54
CA TYR A 378 -15.56 -4.50 28.10
C TYR A 378 -14.57 -5.67 28.27
N CYS A 379 -13.53 -5.55 29.12
CA CYS A 379 -12.72 -6.68 29.55
C CYS A 379 -13.52 -7.55 30.53
N ALA A 380 -14.51 -8.29 30.04
CA ALA A 380 -15.55 -8.92 30.85
C ALA A 380 -15.03 -10.03 31.82
N ALA A 381 -13.93 -10.71 31.45
CA ALA A 381 -13.30 -11.75 32.27
C ALA A 381 -12.18 -11.21 33.18
N LEU A 382 -11.84 -9.92 33.06
CA LEU A 382 -10.70 -9.34 33.79
C LEU A 382 -11.01 -9.25 35.28
N THR A 383 -10.25 -10.01 36.06
CA THR A 383 -10.41 -10.09 37.55
C THR A 383 -9.37 -9.26 38.28
N THR A 384 -8.18 -9.09 37.69
CA THR A 384 -7.02 -8.56 38.43
C THR A 384 -6.17 -7.67 37.50
N ILE A 385 -5.87 -6.46 37.94
CA ILE A 385 -4.86 -5.57 37.35
C ILE A 385 -3.81 -5.32 38.44
N ASN A 386 -2.61 -5.91 38.29
CA ASN A 386 -1.51 -5.72 39.21
C ASN A 386 -0.80 -4.40 38.90
N CYS A 387 -0.92 -3.42 39.77
CA CYS A 387 -0.26 -2.14 39.69
C CYS A 387 -0.07 -1.55 41.10
N ASN A 388 1.13 -1.04 41.38
CA ASN A 388 1.47 -0.50 42.70
C ASN A 388 1.32 1.04 42.78
N THR A 389 1.01 1.67 41.65
CA THR A 389 0.91 3.14 41.56
C THR A 389 -0.52 3.56 41.28
N THR A 390 -0.90 4.72 41.76
CA THR A 390 -2.15 5.37 41.37
C THR A 390 -1.95 6.10 40.06
N TRP A 391 -2.86 5.91 39.10
CA TRP A 391 -2.83 6.62 37.85
C TRP A 391 -3.77 7.82 37.86
N TRP A 392 -3.38 8.85 37.19
CA TRP A 392 -4.21 10.01 36.93
C TRP A 392 -4.14 10.35 35.43
N CYS A 393 -5.27 10.68 34.85
CA CYS A 393 -5.34 11.07 33.44
C CYS A 393 -6.49 12.06 33.24
N PRO A 394 -6.28 13.14 32.48
CA PRO A 394 -7.35 14.12 32.22
C PRO A 394 -8.48 13.55 31.37
N GLU A 395 -8.19 12.66 30.43
CA GLU A 395 -9.20 11.99 29.60
C GLU A 395 -9.21 10.49 29.93
N SER A 396 -10.24 10.04 30.63
CA SER A 396 -10.33 8.67 31.16
C SER A 396 -11.75 8.09 31.16
N GLU A 397 -12.68 8.73 30.47
CA GLU A 397 -14.08 8.32 30.44
C GLU A 397 -14.22 6.84 30.07
N ASN A 398 -15.05 6.13 30.85
CA ASN A 398 -15.36 4.72 30.64
C ASN A 398 -14.15 3.77 30.72
N MET A 399 -13.03 4.17 31.33
CA MET A 399 -11.77 3.40 31.39
C MET A 399 -12.01 1.92 31.80
N PHE A 400 -12.92 1.68 32.76
CA PHE A 400 -13.27 0.35 33.27
C PHE A 400 -14.71 -0.09 32.96
N ALA A 401 -15.41 0.58 32.04
CA ALA A 401 -16.80 0.25 31.73
C ALA A 401 -16.93 -1.23 31.31
N GLY A 402 -17.87 -1.97 31.91
CA GLY A 402 -18.09 -3.38 31.59
C GLY A 402 -17.11 -4.38 32.17
N CYS A 403 -16.13 -3.96 32.98
CA CYS A 403 -15.17 -4.85 33.71
C CYS A 403 -15.78 -5.47 34.96
N THR A 404 -16.92 -6.14 34.83
CA THR A 404 -17.78 -6.56 35.95
C THR A 404 -17.15 -7.57 36.92
N GLN A 405 -16.04 -8.19 36.56
CA GLN A 405 -15.35 -9.18 37.36
C GLN A 405 -14.14 -8.63 38.14
N LEU A 406 -13.81 -7.32 37.96
CA LEU A 406 -12.66 -6.71 38.63
C LEU A 406 -12.77 -6.79 40.14
N LYS A 407 -11.65 -7.17 40.76
CA LYS A 407 -11.49 -7.32 42.21
C LYS A 407 -10.16 -6.68 42.61
N GLY A 408 -10.19 -5.39 42.91
CA GLY A 408 -9.07 -4.65 43.50
C GLY A 408 -9.26 -4.46 45.00
N ALA A 409 -8.88 -3.31 45.52
CA ALA A 409 -9.16 -2.92 46.90
C ALA A 409 -10.68 -2.81 47.17
N VAL A 410 -11.46 -2.52 46.14
CA VAL A 410 -12.94 -2.45 46.17
C VAL A 410 -13.54 -3.29 45.05
N ALA A 411 -14.82 -3.68 45.24
CA ALA A 411 -15.60 -4.36 44.20
C ALA A 411 -15.99 -3.37 43.08
N TYR A 412 -16.16 -3.89 41.86
CA TYR A 412 -16.60 -3.11 40.72
C TYR A 412 -17.93 -2.41 40.95
N ASP A 413 -18.00 -1.12 40.62
CA ASP A 413 -19.20 -0.30 40.60
C ASP A 413 -19.37 0.33 39.21
N LYS A 414 -20.47 0.00 38.50
CA LYS A 414 -20.78 0.49 37.17
C LYS A 414 -20.91 2.03 37.04
N ASN A 415 -21.03 2.74 38.17
CA ASN A 415 -21.10 4.20 38.20
C ASN A 415 -19.74 4.88 38.48
N LYS A 416 -18.67 4.07 38.68
CA LYS A 416 -17.32 4.50 38.99
C LYS A 416 -16.36 3.80 38.04
N VAL A 417 -16.21 4.33 36.83
CA VAL A 417 -15.51 3.63 35.75
C VAL A 417 -14.34 4.40 35.15
N ASP A 418 -14.04 5.57 35.69
CA ASP A 418 -12.97 6.44 35.18
C ASP A 418 -11.67 6.29 36.00
N ALA A 419 -10.63 7.08 35.72
CA ALA A 419 -9.30 6.91 36.31
C ALA A 419 -9.24 7.08 37.84
N GLU A 420 -10.26 7.65 38.50
CA GLU A 420 -10.32 7.68 39.96
C GLU A 420 -10.31 6.28 40.57
N MET A 421 -10.70 5.28 39.79
CA MET A 421 -10.65 3.87 40.19
C MET A 421 -9.32 3.17 39.83
N ALA A 422 -8.41 3.83 39.14
CA ALA A 422 -7.06 3.31 38.82
C ALA A 422 -6.10 3.46 40.02
N ASN A 423 -6.42 2.80 41.13
CA ASN A 423 -5.76 2.98 42.43
C ASN A 423 -5.68 1.64 43.18
N PRO A 424 -4.50 1.26 43.71
CA PRO A 424 -4.31 0.01 44.44
C PRO A 424 -4.87 0.04 45.87
N GLU A 425 -5.15 1.22 46.46
CA GLU A 425 -5.64 1.34 47.84
C GLU A 425 -7.16 1.48 47.94
N THR A 426 -7.75 2.18 46.96
CA THR A 426 -9.17 2.56 47.01
C THR A 426 -9.94 2.25 45.72
N GLY A 427 -9.29 1.62 44.74
CA GLY A 427 -9.85 1.37 43.40
C GLY A 427 -9.75 -0.08 42.96
N TYR A 428 -9.60 -0.26 41.64
CA TYR A 428 -9.65 -1.58 40.97
C TYR A 428 -8.27 -2.22 40.78
N PHE A 429 -7.18 -1.55 41.12
CA PHE A 429 -5.86 -2.14 41.05
C PHE A 429 -5.58 -3.04 42.28
N THR A 430 -4.69 -4.03 42.09
CA THR A 430 -4.21 -4.93 43.11
C THR A 430 -2.74 -4.63 43.35
N ALA A 431 -2.41 -4.21 44.59
CA ALA A 431 -1.01 -4.05 45.01
C ALA A 431 -0.30 -5.39 45.10
N GLN A 432 0.89 -5.49 44.53
CA GLN A 432 1.77 -6.64 44.71
C GLN A 432 2.78 -6.36 45.81
N PRO A 433 3.14 -7.38 46.64
CA PRO A 433 4.19 -7.22 47.64
C PRO A 433 5.49 -6.75 46.97
N THR A 434 6.11 -5.68 47.44
CA THR A 434 7.47 -5.30 47.06
C THR A 434 8.42 -6.41 47.50
N MET A 435 9.17 -7.05 46.57
CA MET A 435 10.22 -7.99 46.96
C MET A 435 11.29 -7.24 47.76
N GLY A 436 11.19 -7.23 49.07
CA GLY A 436 12.13 -6.52 49.93
C GLY A 436 11.85 -6.62 51.44
N GLU A 437 10.71 -7.14 51.88
CA GLU A 437 10.43 -7.32 53.32
C GLU A 437 10.21 -8.80 53.69
N SER A 438 11.24 -9.62 53.47
CA SER A 438 11.37 -10.85 54.28
C SER A 438 12.00 -10.44 55.61
N ARG A 439 11.16 -10.32 56.64
CA ARG A 439 11.59 -10.28 58.04
C ARG A 439 12.25 -11.57 58.46
#